data_b31730d06bbf3d82b527d7f2755af650
#
_entry.id   b31730d06bbf3d82b527d7f2755af650
#
_cell.length_a   1.000
_cell.length_b   1.000
_cell.length_c   1.000
_cell.angle_alpha   90.00
_cell.angle_beta   90.00
_cell.angle_gamma   90.00
#
_symmetry.space_group_name_H-M   'P 1'
#
loop_
_entity.id
_entity.type
_entity.pdbx_description
1 polymer ?
#
loop_
_entity_poly.entity_id
_entity_poly.type
_entity_poly.pdbx_seq_one_letter_code
_entity_poly.pdbx_strand_id
1 'polypeptide(L)'
;MEPILLTDREEYQFVTDRGFCPLLDYKRFTMDIRLRVEIQRELFGHCVFGRGNIPQANVRFFRWIWEHKPHQCEETLRPLSSYSAVYCSHILTRGSHPEMAHDPRNINILCFEMHNRWENGDREKMRIYPGNVRIIELLKNEYGSLRI
;
A
#
# COMPACT_ATOMS: atom_id res chain seq x y z
N MET A 1 22.24 -2.87 7.47
CA MET A 1 22.43 -2.45 6.06
C MET A 1 21.45 -1.32 5.76
N GLU A 2 21.96 -0.25 5.21
CA GLU A 2 21.11 0.89 4.86
C GLU A 2 20.28 0.58 3.61
N PRO A 3 19.03 1.07 3.56
CA PRO A 3 18.21 0.92 2.36
C PRO A 3 18.84 1.59 1.15
N ILE A 4 18.58 1.03 -0.02
CA ILE A 4 18.97 1.65 -1.28
C ILE A 4 18.00 2.79 -1.57
N LEU A 5 18.54 4.01 -1.74
CA LEU A 5 17.72 5.17 -2.06
C LEU A 5 17.47 5.25 -3.56
N LEU A 6 16.22 5.21 -3.95
CA LEU A 6 15.78 5.37 -5.33
C LEU A 6 15.27 6.79 -5.52
N THR A 7 15.98 7.59 -6.29
CA THR A 7 15.65 9.00 -6.50
C THR A 7 15.08 9.28 -7.88
N ASP A 8 15.32 8.39 -8.84
CA ASP A 8 14.83 8.59 -10.19
C ASP A 8 14.30 7.29 -10.81
N ARG A 9 13.70 7.45 -11.98
CA ARG A 9 13.05 6.38 -12.71
C ARG A 9 14.02 5.30 -13.19
N GLU A 10 15.23 5.67 -13.51
CA GLU A 10 16.23 4.71 -14.00
C GLU A 10 16.64 3.76 -12.89
N GLU A 11 16.85 4.28 -11.67
CA GLU A 11 17.16 3.45 -10.51
C GLU A 11 16.01 2.50 -10.19
N TYR A 12 14.78 2.99 -10.22
CA TYR A 12 13.60 2.17 -10.02
C TYR A 12 13.52 1.05 -11.05
N GLN A 13 13.72 1.39 -12.33
CA GLN A 13 13.66 0.40 -13.41
C GLN A 13 14.76 -0.64 -13.27
N PHE A 14 15.96 -0.21 -12.87
CA PHE A 14 17.09 -1.11 -12.67
C PHE A 14 16.78 -2.22 -11.67
N VAL A 15 16.23 -1.87 -10.50
CA VAL A 15 15.92 -2.87 -9.47
C VAL A 15 14.68 -3.70 -9.83
N THR A 16 13.71 -3.10 -10.50
CA THR A 16 12.50 -3.79 -10.95
C THR A 16 12.85 -4.85 -12.00
N ASP A 17 13.74 -4.53 -12.93
CA ASP A 17 14.20 -5.47 -13.97
C ASP A 17 14.90 -6.68 -13.36
N ARG A 18 15.42 -6.56 -12.16
CA ARG A 18 16.09 -7.64 -11.43
C ARG A 18 15.16 -8.44 -10.53
N GLY A 19 13.85 -8.22 -10.64
CA GLY A 19 12.86 -9.02 -9.95
C GLY A 19 12.45 -8.48 -8.58
N PHE A 20 12.85 -7.28 -8.22
CA PHE A 20 12.44 -6.67 -6.95
C PHE A 20 11.19 -5.83 -7.14
N CYS A 21 10.44 -5.64 -6.04
CA CYS A 21 9.26 -4.79 -6.03
C CYS A 21 9.44 -3.68 -5.00
N PRO A 22 10.07 -2.54 -5.39
CA PRO A 22 10.37 -1.47 -4.43
C PRO A 22 9.13 -0.83 -3.80
N LEU A 23 7.97 -0.88 -4.47
CA LEU A 23 6.75 -0.33 -3.91
C LEU A 23 6.29 -1.05 -2.64
N LEU A 24 6.60 -2.35 -2.54
CA LEU A 24 6.25 -3.17 -1.37
C LEU A 24 7.43 -3.34 -0.41
N ASP A 25 8.63 -3.46 -0.94
CA ASP A 25 9.84 -3.71 -0.14
C ASP A 25 10.45 -2.38 0.34
N TYR A 26 9.67 -1.64 1.12
CA TYR A 26 10.08 -0.31 1.60
C TYR A 26 11.17 -0.35 2.67
N LYS A 27 11.45 -1.51 3.24
CA LYS A 27 12.54 -1.67 4.21
C LYS A 27 13.89 -1.77 3.53
N ARG A 28 13.90 -2.29 2.32
CA ARG A 28 15.11 -2.47 1.50
C ARG A 28 15.35 -1.32 0.55
N PHE A 29 14.26 -0.76 0.01
CA PHE A 29 14.33 0.32 -0.96
C PHE A 29 13.53 1.51 -0.44
N THR A 30 14.21 2.63 -0.20
CA THR A 30 13.54 3.90 0.10
C THR A 30 13.38 4.69 -1.19
N MET A 31 12.22 5.25 -1.37
CA MET A 31 11.91 5.95 -2.60
C MET A 31 11.52 7.38 -2.29
N ASP A 32 12.00 8.34 -3.10
CA ASP A 32 11.49 9.70 -3.01
C ASP A 32 9.97 9.65 -3.19
N ILE A 33 9.24 10.35 -2.34
CA ILE A 33 7.77 10.26 -2.34
C ILE A 33 7.15 10.76 -3.64
N ARG A 34 7.78 11.73 -4.30
CA ARG A 34 7.28 12.23 -5.58
C ARG A 34 7.42 11.18 -6.67
N LEU A 35 8.52 10.46 -6.68
CA LEU A 35 8.72 9.34 -7.61
C LEU A 35 7.71 8.23 -7.33
N ARG A 36 7.51 7.89 -6.06
CA ARG A 36 6.54 6.86 -5.66
C ARG A 36 5.14 7.21 -6.15
N VAL A 37 4.69 8.43 -5.92
CA VAL A 37 3.36 8.88 -6.34
C VAL A 37 3.22 8.84 -7.86
N GLU A 38 4.25 9.25 -8.59
CA GLU A 38 4.27 9.21 -10.05
C GLU A 38 4.12 7.77 -10.58
N ILE A 39 4.86 6.84 -10.00
CA ILE A 39 4.79 5.42 -10.40
C ILE A 39 3.42 4.85 -10.08
N GLN A 40 2.86 5.16 -8.92
CA GLN A 40 1.53 4.72 -8.52
C GLN A 40 0.46 5.18 -9.51
N ARG A 41 0.55 6.43 -9.98
CA ARG A 41 -0.36 6.96 -10.99
C ARG A 41 -0.27 6.20 -12.30
N GLU A 42 0.94 5.86 -12.72
CA GLU A 42 1.14 5.12 -13.96
C GLU A 42 0.59 3.71 -13.88
N LEU A 43 0.78 3.05 -12.74
CA LEU A 43 0.32 1.67 -12.56
C LEU A 43 -1.20 1.58 -12.40
N PHE A 44 -1.79 2.47 -11.64
CA PHE A 44 -3.19 2.34 -11.23
C PHE A 44 -4.13 3.34 -11.88
N GLY A 45 -3.59 4.39 -12.44
CA GLY A 45 -4.38 5.50 -12.95
C GLY A 45 -4.40 6.65 -11.95
N HIS A 46 -5.00 7.74 -12.35
CA HIS A 46 -4.99 8.96 -11.56
C HIS A 46 -5.98 8.88 -10.41
N CYS A 47 -5.47 8.94 -9.20
CA CYS A 47 -6.26 8.77 -7.99
C CYS A 47 -5.81 9.70 -6.86
N VAL A 48 -4.66 10.36 -7.01
CA VAL A 48 -4.15 11.24 -5.98
C VAL A 48 -4.94 12.56 -6.01
N PHE A 49 -5.37 13.00 -4.83
CA PHE A 49 -6.16 14.21 -4.64
C PHE A 49 -7.55 14.16 -5.32
N GLY A 50 -8.10 12.94 -5.46
CA GLY A 50 -9.48 12.76 -5.92
C GLY A 50 -9.74 13.07 -7.39
N ARG A 51 -8.70 13.08 -8.21
CA ARG A 51 -8.83 13.31 -9.66
C ARG A 51 -8.72 12.02 -10.43
N GLY A 52 -9.30 11.98 -11.63
CA GLY A 52 -9.27 10.82 -12.51
C GLY A 52 -10.38 9.83 -12.23
N ASN A 53 -10.27 8.63 -12.81
CA ASN A 53 -11.27 7.58 -12.64
C ASN A 53 -10.93 6.71 -11.42
N ILE A 54 -11.40 7.15 -10.25
CA ILE A 54 -11.11 6.50 -8.98
C ILE A 54 -11.62 5.06 -8.91
N PRO A 55 -12.87 4.73 -9.30
CA PRO A 55 -13.33 3.35 -9.30
C PRO A 55 -12.46 2.41 -10.14
N GLN A 56 -12.04 2.85 -11.31
CA GLN A 56 -11.18 2.05 -12.17
C GLN A 56 -9.78 1.89 -11.58
N ALA A 57 -9.24 2.95 -10.98
CA ALA A 57 -7.96 2.90 -10.30
C ALA A 57 -8.00 1.93 -9.12
N ASN A 58 -9.11 1.90 -8.37
CA ASN A 58 -9.29 0.94 -7.28
C ASN A 58 -9.25 -0.51 -7.79
N VAL A 59 -9.91 -0.79 -8.90
CA VAL A 59 -9.91 -2.14 -9.48
C VAL A 59 -8.48 -2.58 -9.83
N ARG A 60 -7.73 -1.72 -10.50
CA ARG A 60 -6.34 -2.02 -10.87
C ARG A 60 -5.45 -2.19 -9.64
N PHE A 61 -5.62 -1.32 -8.66
CA PHE A 61 -4.82 -1.32 -7.45
C PHE A 61 -5.04 -2.59 -6.62
N PHE A 62 -6.30 -2.97 -6.37
CA PHE A 62 -6.61 -4.15 -5.57
C PHE A 62 -6.12 -5.43 -6.26
N ARG A 63 -6.24 -5.51 -7.59
CA ARG A 63 -5.69 -6.62 -8.35
C ARG A 63 -4.17 -6.69 -8.21
N TRP A 64 -3.50 -5.55 -8.34
CA TRP A 64 -2.05 -5.47 -8.20
C TRP A 64 -1.60 -5.94 -6.82
N ILE A 65 -2.30 -5.51 -5.77
CA ILE A 65 -2.01 -5.94 -4.39
C ILE A 65 -2.12 -7.46 -4.27
N TRP A 66 -3.20 -8.03 -4.79
CA TRP A 66 -3.40 -9.47 -4.74
C TRP A 66 -2.27 -10.22 -5.48
N GLU A 67 -1.87 -9.73 -6.64
CA GLU A 67 -0.84 -10.36 -7.46
C GLU A 67 0.56 -10.29 -6.83
N HIS A 68 0.82 -9.28 -6.00
CA HIS A 68 2.16 -9.04 -5.46
C HIS A 68 2.34 -9.41 -3.99
N LYS A 69 1.27 -9.66 -3.26
CA LYS A 69 1.34 -10.05 -1.86
C LYS A 69 0.95 -11.51 -1.68
N PRO A 70 1.42 -12.19 -0.61
CA PRO A 70 1.01 -13.56 -0.34
C PRO A 70 -0.51 -13.67 -0.16
N HIS A 71 -1.09 -14.75 -0.67
CA HIS A 71 -2.54 -14.98 -0.62
C HIS A 71 -2.93 -15.57 0.74
N GLN A 72 -2.81 -14.77 1.76
CA GLN A 72 -3.20 -15.14 3.11
C GLN A 72 -3.57 -13.90 3.93
N CYS A 73 -4.43 -14.10 4.91
CA CYS A 73 -4.79 -13.04 5.86
C CYS A 73 -3.57 -12.69 6.72
N GLU A 74 -3.19 -11.41 6.74
CA GLU A 74 -2.00 -10.98 7.48
C GLU A 74 -2.19 -11.08 9.00
N GLU A 75 -3.43 -11.05 9.47
CA GLU A 75 -3.71 -11.21 10.90
C GLU A 75 -3.72 -12.66 11.35
N THR A 76 -4.50 -13.52 10.66
CA THR A 76 -4.71 -14.91 11.07
C THR A 76 -3.74 -15.89 10.41
N LEU A 77 -3.07 -15.49 9.34
CA LEU A 77 -2.22 -16.30 8.47
C LEU A 77 -2.99 -17.40 7.73
N ARG A 78 -4.33 -17.32 7.74
CA ARG A 78 -5.15 -18.29 7.05
C ARG A 78 -5.05 -18.08 5.53
N PRO A 79 -4.88 -19.16 4.74
CA PRO A 79 -4.83 -19.04 3.28
C PRO A 79 -6.13 -18.50 2.70
N LEU A 80 -6.01 -17.71 1.64
CA LEU A 80 -7.13 -17.18 0.87
C LEU A 80 -7.02 -17.78 -0.54
N SER A 81 -8.02 -18.58 -0.93
CA SER A 81 -7.92 -19.40 -2.15
C SER A 81 -8.20 -18.66 -3.45
N SER A 82 -8.94 -17.56 -3.41
CA SER A 82 -9.29 -16.81 -4.60
C SER A 82 -9.37 -15.31 -4.31
N TYR A 83 -9.20 -14.51 -5.33
CA TYR A 83 -9.22 -13.07 -5.21
C TYR A 83 -10.59 -12.53 -4.80
N SER A 84 -10.59 -11.54 -3.90
CA SER A 84 -11.72 -10.68 -3.62
C SER A 84 -11.21 -9.30 -3.21
N ALA A 85 -11.80 -8.27 -3.77
CA ALA A 85 -11.45 -6.89 -3.41
C ALA A 85 -11.69 -6.60 -1.92
N VAL A 86 -12.59 -7.34 -1.29
CA VAL A 86 -12.92 -7.21 0.14
C VAL A 86 -11.71 -7.54 1.03
N TYR A 87 -10.76 -8.33 0.53
CA TYR A 87 -9.56 -8.67 1.28
C TYR A 87 -8.54 -7.54 1.35
N CYS A 88 -8.69 -6.50 0.52
CA CYS A 88 -7.77 -5.36 0.52
C CYS A 88 -8.27 -4.32 1.54
N SER A 89 -7.64 -4.31 2.70
CA SER A 89 -8.01 -3.45 3.81
C SER A 89 -7.08 -2.25 3.89
N HIS A 90 -7.64 -1.05 3.79
CA HIS A 90 -6.85 0.17 3.95
C HIS A 90 -6.48 0.38 5.42
N ILE A 91 -5.21 0.65 5.69
CA ILE A 91 -4.74 0.99 7.04
C ILE A 91 -5.25 2.37 7.42
N LEU A 92 -5.01 3.36 6.57
CA LEU A 92 -5.63 4.69 6.65
C LEU A 92 -6.71 4.77 5.58
N THR A 93 -7.92 5.15 5.97
CA THR A 93 -9.08 5.07 5.10
C THR A 93 -8.97 6.01 3.89
N ARG A 94 -9.58 5.59 2.77
CA ARG A 94 -9.62 6.39 1.55
C ARG A 94 -10.35 7.72 1.77
N GLY A 95 -11.38 7.71 2.60
CA GLY A 95 -12.14 8.93 2.89
C GLY A 95 -11.33 9.98 3.62
N SER A 96 -10.52 9.55 4.59
CA SER A 96 -9.70 10.47 5.39
C SER A 96 -8.38 10.82 4.74
N HIS A 97 -7.81 9.88 3.96
CA HIS A 97 -6.47 10.04 3.37
C HIS A 97 -6.48 9.61 1.90
N PRO A 98 -7.21 10.34 1.03
CA PRO A 98 -7.30 9.96 -0.38
C PRO A 98 -5.96 9.99 -1.12
N GLU A 99 -5.01 10.79 -0.65
CA GLU A 99 -3.68 10.90 -1.27
C GLU A 99 -2.86 9.62 -1.15
N MET A 100 -3.15 8.78 -0.17
CA MET A 100 -2.45 7.51 0.05
C MET A 100 -3.30 6.28 -0.24
N ALA A 101 -4.45 6.48 -0.88
CA ALA A 101 -5.39 5.38 -1.14
C ALA A 101 -4.79 4.29 -2.03
N HIS A 102 -3.88 4.63 -2.92
CA HIS A 102 -3.24 3.69 -3.83
C HIS A 102 -1.74 3.53 -3.57
N ASP A 103 -1.33 3.71 -2.32
CA ASP A 103 0.01 3.35 -1.89
C ASP A 103 -0.02 1.91 -1.37
N PRO A 104 0.75 0.98 -1.97
CA PRO A 104 0.73 -0.42 -1.55
C PRO A 104 1.09 -0.65 -0.09
N ARG A 105 1.80 0.29 0.53
CA ARG A 105 2.13 0.19 1.96
C ARG A 105 0.91 0.41 2.86
N ASN A 106 -0.13 1.05 2.34
CA ASN A 106 -1.35 1.39 3.09
C ASN A 106 -2.40 0.27 3.06
N ILE A 107 -2.01 -0.94 2.70
CA ILE A 107 -2.94 -2.06 2.54
C ILE A 107 -2.46 -3.28 3.32
N ASN A 108 -3.38 -3.88 4.07
CA ASN A 108 -3.22 -5.25 4.55
C ASN A 108 -4.14 -6.16 3.74
N ILE A 109 -3.70 -7.40 3.47
CA ILE A 109 -4.63 -8.43 3.01
C ILE A 109 -5.22 -9.09 4.25
N LEU A 110 -6.53 -8.96 4.41
CA LEU A 110 -7.26 -9.48 5.58
C LEU A 110 -8.50 -10.23 5.12
N CYS A 111 -8.81 -11.35 5.78
CA CYS A 111 -10.09 -11.99 5.59
C CYS A 111 -11.20 -11.02 6.03
N PHE A 112 -12.43 -11.29 5.59
CA PHE A 112 -13.56 -10.39 5.86
C PHE A 112 -13.72 -10.03 7.34
N GLU A 113 -13.61 -11.02 8.22
CA GLU A 113 -13.75 -10.81 9.67
C GLU A 113 -12.68 -9.87 10.21
N MET A 114 -11.44 -10.04 9.78
CA MET A 114 -10.32 -9.21 10.25
C MET A 114 -10.34 -7.82 9.63
N HIS A 115 -10.80 -7.70 8.39
CA HIS A 115 -11.03 -6.40 7.76
C HIS A 115 -12.04 -5.58 8.57
N ASN A 116 -13.15 -6.22 8.93
CA ASN A 116 -14.18 -5.57 9.75
C ASN A 116 -13.65 -5.21 11.15
N ARG A 117 -12.85 -6.08 11.74
CA ARG A 117 -12.25 -5.83 13.05
C ARG A 117 -11.32 -4.63 13.03
N TRP A 118 -10.51 -4.50 11.97
CA TRP A 118 -9.64 -3.34 11.81
C TRP A 118 -10.42 -2.04 11.70
N GLU A 119 -11.50 -2.04 10.94
CA GLU A 119 -12.31 -0.83 10.74
C GLU A 119 -13.20 -0.48 11.92
N ASN A 120 -13.80 -1.46 12.57
CA ASN A 120 -14.88 -1.25 13.54
C ASN A 120 -14.67 -1.89 14.91
N GLY A 121 -13.59 -2.65 15.09
CA GLY A 121 -13.37 -3.40 16.32
C GLY A 121 -12.17 -2.94 17.13
N ASP A 122 -11.61 -3.87 17.89
CA ASP A 122 -10.50 -3.64 18.80
C ASP A 122 -9.15 -3.84 18.09
N ARG A 123 -8.88 -2.99 17.10
CA ARG A 123 -7.66 -3.08 16.28
C ARG A 123 -6.37 -3.11 17.09
N GLU A 124 -6.36 -2.49 18.27
CA GLU A 124 -5.19 -2.41 19.15
C GLU A 124 -4.72 -3.77 19.61
N LYS A 125 -5.60 -4.76 19.63
CA LYS A 125 -5.29 -6.13 20.03
C LYS A 125 -4.89 -7.01 18.86
N MET A 126 -4.97 -6.50 17.64
CA MET A 126 -4.60 -7.26 16.45
C MET A 126 -3.08 -7.38 16.33
N ARG A 127 -2.63 -8.52 15.84
CA ARG A 127 -1.21 -8.80 15.62
C ARG A 127 -0.56 -7.79 14.67
N ILE A 128 -1.31 -7.34 13.67
CA ILE A 128 -0.80 -6.38 12.69
C ILE A 128 -0.73 -4.95 13.23
N TYR A 129 -1.32 -4.67 14.39
CA TYR A 129 -1.44 -3.30 14.89
C TYR A 129 -0.09 -2.57 15.04
N PRO A 130 0.93 -3.14 15.71
CA PRO A 130 2.20 -2.43 15.87
C PRO A 130 2.87 -2.09 14.53
N GLY A 131 2.81 -3.00 13.57
CA GLY A 131 3.35 -2.77 12.23
C GLY A 131 2.57 -1.68 11.50
N ASN A 132 1.24 -1.70 11.63
CA ASN A 132 0.39 -0.70 11.00
C ASN A 132 0.63 0.70 11.59
N VAL A 133 0.87 0.80 12.89
CA VAL A 133 1.20 2.09 13.53
C VAL A 133 2.47 2.69 12.90
N ARG A 134 3.49 1.86 12.67
CA ARG A 134 4.72 2.32 12.00
C ARG A 134 4.45 2.78 10.58
N ILE A 135 3.60 2.05 9.86
CA ILE A 135 3.21 2.42 8.48
C ILE A 135 2.47 3.76 8.50
N ILE A 136 1.55 3.96 9.42
CA ILE A 136 0.81 5.21 9.55
C ILE A 136 1.76 6.40 9.75
N GLU A 137 2.72 6.26 10.65
CA GLU A 137 3.72 7.30 10.91
C GLU A 137 4.55 7.60 9.66
N LEU A 138 5.01 6.55 8.99
CA LEU A 138 5.80 6.66 7.77
C LEU A 138 5.03 7.39 6.67
N LEU A 139 3.79 6.98 6.43
CA LEU A 139 2.95 7.56 5.38
C LEU A 139 2.64 9.03 5.66
N LYS A 140 2.25 9.35 6.89
CA LYS A 140 1.96 10.74 7.26
C LYS A 140 3.18 11.63 7.12
N ASN A 141 4.35 11.13 7.48
CA ASN A 141 5.59 11.88 7.34
C ASN A 141 5.93 12.13 5.87
N GLU A 142 5.92 11.08 5.05
CA GLU A 142 6.30 11.20 3.65
C GLU A 142 5.29 12.02 2.84
N TYR A 143 4.00 11.74 2.99
CA TYR A 143 2.97 12.48 2.25
C TYR A 143 2.83 13.91 2.75
N GLY A 144 3.11 14.14 4.02
CA GLY A 144 3.14 15.49 4.59
C GLY A 144 4.14 16.41 3.88
N SER A 145 5.24 15.86 3.40
CA SER A 145 6.27 16.63 2.69
C SER A 145 5.81 17.12 1.32
N LEU A 146 4.73 16.55 0.78
CA LEU A 146 4.17 16.99 -0.51
C LEU A 146 3.29 18.23 -0.38
N ARG A 147 2.93 18.61 0.83
CA ARG A 147 2.09 19.77 1.10
C ARG A 147 2.99 20.99 1.26
N ILE A 148 3.12 21.70 0.20
CA ILE A 148 3.88 22.95 0.20
C ILE A 148 2.92 24.09 -0.03
#